data_728638499ef3ec3749102e8161d01a16
#
_entry.id   728638499ef3ec3749102e8161d01a16
#
_cell.length_a   1.000
_cell.length_b   1.000
_cell.length_c   1.000
_cell.angle_alpha   90.00
_cell.angle_beta   90.00
_cell.angle_gamma   90.00
#
_symmetry.space_group_name_H-M   'P 1'
#
loop_
_entity.id
_entity.type
_entity.pdbx_description
1 polymer ?
#
loop_
_entity_poly.entity_id
_entity_poly.type
_entity_poly.pdbx_seq_one_letter_code
_entity_poly.pdbx_strand_id
1 'polypeptide(L)'
;MARIARSAGGRAGLGVLAAALLLAACSNASSHVSKGGAGAPGVTANKIVVGSLASATGPLSSGFGEIVDGVKAYFDMVNAHGGVYGRKLDLAVQENDAGNPTTDAAEARTLVSDHVFAVVGVGTPFFTGAQYLAQVGMPTFGYMVSSDWDNSPTLFGAYGSYLNDATAQYDVVYAARQLHATSVAVVSYGVPASAAACEGSASGLQRAGVHVSFEDFNFGIGGNPVPDVVQMAARHVDLLITCMEGSDNLAFARAMHQYGLGSAHAFWFNGYSRKMVADNPSLTNGIIYFDQHVPFEAVTAFPGKYPAMALYLEEMTKYEPQWVYDDVAFQGWVNAAQFVAGLRAAGPNPTQRSLVAAINSETAFTAGGLMPPVNWTKAHTIAGSTRGPFCSAFVEAENGRYVPVFTRPGGQVFACVNSSFQPVAAPPGTPGA
;
A
#
# COMPACT_ATOMS: atom_id res chain seq x y z
N MET A 1 27.59 18.51 -73.47
CA MET A 1 27.52 19.52 -74.53
C MET A 1 26.94 20.79 -73.90
N ALA A 2 27.77 21.75 -73.81
CA ALA A 2 27.64 23.15 -74.23
C ALA A 2 26.73 23.99 -73.33
N ARG A 3 27.21 24.87 -72.60
CA ARG A 3 28.01 26.12 -72.69
C ARG A 3 27.09 27.32 -72.42
N ILE A 4 27.44 28.13 -71.36
CA ILE A 4 27.94 29.53 -71.45
C ILE A 4 26.79 30.54 -71.68
N ALA A 5 26.65 31.72 -71.03
CA ALA A 5 27.55 32.72 -70.49
C ALA A 5 26.70 33.76 -69.69
N ARG A 6 27.20 34.36 -68.64
CA ARG A 6 27.81 35.71 -68.45
C ARG A 6 27.00 36.92 -68.96
N SER A 7 26.66 37.85 -68.08
CA SER A 7 27.20 39.25 -67.91
C SER A 7 26.33 40.00 -66.92
N ALA A 8 26.76 40.58 -65.82
CA ALA A 8 27.63 41.79 -65.62
C ALA A 8 26.90 43.09 -65.72
N GLY A 9 26.96 43.90 -64.66
CA GLY A 9 26.83 45.36 -64.60
C GLY A 9 25.45 45.82 -64.03
N GLY A 10 25.34 46.64 -63.05
CA GLY A 10 26.17 47.61 -62.48
C GLY A 10 25.34 48.63 -61.66
N ARG A 11 25.91 49.15 -60.57
CA ARG A 11 25.70 50.48 -59.96
C ARG A 11 24.38 50.81 -59.26
N ALA A 12 24.42 50.77 -57.90
CA ALA A 12 24.61 51.99 -57.04
C ALA A 12 23.40 52.93 -56.93
N GLY A 13 22.90 53.05 -55.72
CA GLY A 13 22.31 54.29 -55.31
C GLY A 13 21.19 54.24 -54.29
N LEU A 14 21.46 54.71 -53.11
CA LEU A 14 20.57 55.31 -52.12
C LEU A 14 19.33 54.59 -51.65
N GLY A 15 19.32 54.29 -50.36
CA GLY A 15 18.13 53.86 -49.64
C GLY A 15 18.38 53.56 -48.16
N VAL A 16 19.13 54.44 -47.50
CA VAL A 16 19.15 54.48 -46.00
C VAL A 16 17.82 55.13 -45.62
N LEU A 17 16.80 54.36 -45.25
CA LEU A 17 15.67 54.73 -44.38
C LEU A 17 14.56 53.66 -44.42
N ALA A 18 14.83 52.44 -43.95
CA ALA A 18 13.78 51.48 -43.68
C ALA A 18 14.27 50.33 -42.74
N ALA A 19 15.17 50.66 -41.81
CA ALA A 19 15.70 49.65 -40.86
C ALA A 19 15.41 50.02 -39.38
N ALA A 20 14.30 50.73 -39.11
CA ALA A 20 13.96 51.17 -37.75
C ALA A 20 12.57 50.73 -37.25
N LEU A 21 11.87 49.81 -37.94
CA LEU A 21 10.50 49.41 -37.57
C LEU A 21 10.28 47.88 -37.42
N LEU A 22 11.33 47.07 -37.34
CA LEU A 22 11.23 45.60 -37.13
C LEU A 22 11.88 45.09 -35.83
N LEU A 23 12.18 45.98 -34.86
CA LEU A 23 12.73 45.62 -33.55
C LEU A 23 11.77 45.82 -32.37
N ALA A 24 10.48 46.01 -32.62
CA ALA A 24 9.48 46.22 -31.56
C ALA A 24 8.45 45.11 -31.43
N ALA A 25 8.69 43.89 -31.97
CA ALA A 25 7.75 42.77 -31.89
C ALA A 25 8.28 41.54 -31.11
N CYS A 26 9.40 41.62 -30.39
CA CYS A 26 9.94 40.54 -29.60
C CYS A 26 10.15 40.88 -28.11
N SER A 27 9.31 41.70 -27.51
CA SER A 27 9.44 42.03 -26.09
C SER A 27 8.11 42.00 -25.32
N ASN A 28 7.29 40.99 -25.56
CA ASN A 28 6.16 40.69 -24.69
C ASN A 28 6.05 39.19 -24.38
N ALA A 29 7.15 38.46 -24.29
CA ALA A 29 7.26 37.33 -23.44
C ALA A 29 7.73 37.85 -22.08
N SER A 30 6.81 38.45 -21.35
CA SER A 30 6.99 38.71 -19.93
C SER A 30 7.03 37.33 -19.26
N SER A 31 8.23 36.78 -19.17
CA SER A 31 8.54 35.80 -18.17
C SER A 31 8.27 36.44 -16.81
N HIS A 32 7.09 36.23 -16.29
CA HIS A 32 6.86 36.35 -14.86
C HIS A 32 7.74 35.28 -14.16
N VAL A 33 9.04 35.54 -14.14
CA VAL A 33 9.92 34.97 -13.12
C VAL A 33 9.47 35.64 -11.83
N SER A 34 8.51 35.06 -11.17
CA SER A 34 8.27 35.34 -9.77
C SER A 34 9.61 35.12 -9.05
N LYS A 35 10.17 36.20 -8.51
CA LYS A 35 11.21 36.15 -7.49
C LYS A 35 10.62 35.58 -6.20
N GLY A 36 10.23 34.31 -6.24
CA GLY A 36 10.05 33.44 -5.09
C GLY A 36 11.21 32.45 -5.14
N GLY A 37 11.89 32.20 -4.03
CA GLY A 37 12.94 31.19 -3.94
C GLY A 37 12.46 29.90 -4.59
N ALA A 38 13.39 29.14 -5.20
CA ALA A 38 13.08 27.90 -5.91
C ALA A 38 12.17 27.04 -5.04
N GLY A 39 10.88 27.02 -5.36
CA GLY A 39 9.89 26.23 -4.65
C GLY A 39 10.23 24.75 -4.79
N ALA A 40 9.91 23.95 -3.80
CA ALA A 40 10.08 22.50 -3.92
C ALA A 40 9.32 21.99 -5.16
N PRO A 41 9.81 20.95 -5.85
CA PRO A 41 9.11 20.34 -6.97
C PRO A 41 7.65 20.08 -6.59
N GLY A 42 6.72 20.28 -7.52
CA GLY A 42 5.29 20.04 -7.30
C GLY A 42 4.57 21.00 -6.35
N VAL A 43 5.26 21.95 -5.69
CA VAL A 43 4.63 22.91 -4.75
C VAL A 43 4.42 24.26 -5.41
N THR A 44 3.17 24.72 -5.43
CA THR A 44 2.77 26.04 -5.91
C THR A 44 2.11 26.85 -4.79
N ALA A 45 1.66 28.07 -5.10
CA ALA A 45 0.95 28.90 -4.11
C ALA A 45 -0.38 28.27 -3.63
N ASN A 46 -1.04 27.49 -4.48
CA ASN A 46 -2.40 26.99 -4.25
C ASN A 46 -2.56 25.48 -4.32
N LYS A 47 -1.51 24.72 -4.68
CA LYS A 47 -1.56 23.26 -4.72
C LYS A 47 -0.22 22.58 -4.46
N ILE A 48 -0.29 21.32 -4.06
CA ILE A 48 0.81 20.36 -3.94
C ILE A 48 0.49 19.21 -4.87
N VAL A 49 1.33 18.99 -5.88
CA VAL A 49 1.18 17.94 -6.89
C VAL A 49 1.93 16.69 -6.44
N VAL A 50 1.26 15.56 -6.42
CA VAL A 50 1.84 14.24 -6.12
C VAL A 50 1.53 13.26 -7.23
N GLY A 51 2.28 12.18 -7.27
CA GLY A 51 2.03 11.04 -8.15
C GLY A 51 1.69 9.78 -7.37
N SER A 52 1.23 8.75 -8.08
CA SER A 52 1.08 7.38 -7.61
C SER A 52 1.65 6.39 -8.61
N LEU A 53 1.92 5.17 -8.18
CA LEU A 53 2.39 4.07 -9.02
C LEU A 53 1.71 2.79 -8.54
N ALA A 54 0.86 2.19 -9.38
CA ALA A 54 0.10 1.02 -8.95
C ALA A 54 -0.08 0.01 -10.09
N SER A 55 -0.21 -1.28 -9.76
CA SER A 55 -0.66 -2.31 -10.68
C SER A 55 -2.18 -2.20 -10.91
N ALA A 56 -2.63 -1.11 -11.55
CA ALA A 56 -4.06 -0.81 -11.74
C ALA A 56 -4.73 -1.70 -12.79
N THR A 57 -3.96 -2.44 -13.59
CA THR A 57 -4.45 -3.41 -14.59
C THR A 57 -3.65 -4.70 -14.51
N GLY A 58 -4.16 -5.76 -15.16
CA GLY A 58 -3.50 -7.06 -15.20
C GLY A 58 -3.97 -8.03 -14.10
N PRO A 59 -3.36 -9.22 -13.99
CA PRO A 59 -3.83 -10.29 -13.10
C PRO A 59 -3.78 -9.97 -11.61
N LEU A 60 -2.94 -9.01 -11.21
CA LEU A 60 -2.72 -8.64 -9.80
C LEU A 60 -3.44 -7.32 -9.42
N SER A 61 -4.25 -6.75 -10.31
CA SER A 61 -4.88 -5.45 -10.07
C SER A 61 -5.82 -5.42 -8.86
N SER A 62 -6.50 -6.53 -8.56
CA SER A 62 -7.39 -6.63 -7.40
C SER A 62 -6.68 -6.55 -6.04
N GLY A 63 -5.37 -6.78 -6.01
CA GLY A 63 -4.56 -6.72 -4.79
C GLY A 63 -3.72 -5.45 -4.67
N PHE A 64 -3.73 -4.55 -5.68
CA PHE A 64 -2.80 -3.43 -5.70
C PHE A 64 -3.38 -2.13 -6.31
N GLY A 65 -4.30 -2.24 -7.26
CA GLY A 65 -4.78 -1.08 -8.03
C GLY A 65 -5.61 -0.09 -7.21
N GLU A 66 -6.42 -0.58 -6.29
CA GLU A 66 -7.39 0.21 -5.52
C GLU A 66 -6.75 1.13 -4.47
N ILE A 67 -5.44 1.04 -4.26
CA ILE A 67 -4.71 1.93 -3.34
C ILE A 67 -4.92 3.40 -3.69
N VAL A 68 -5.05 3.71 -4.97
CA VAL A 68 -5.25 5.07 -5.48
C VAL A 68 -6.58 5.67 -5.03
N ASP A 69 -7.62 4.86 -4.87
CA ASP A 69 -8.94 5.31 -4.45
C ASP A 69 -8.93 5.82 -3.00
N GLY A 70 -8.21 5.12 -2.12
CA GLY A 70 -8.00 5.59 -0.75
C GLY A 70 -7.24 6.92 -0.68
N VAL A 71 -6.22 7.11 -1.52
CA VAL A 71 -5.48 8.38 -1.62
C VAL A 71 -6.40 9.51 -2.08
N LYS A 72 -7.20 9.28 -3.13
CA LYS A 72 -8.14 10.27 -3.67
C LYS A 72 -9.17 10.68 -2.62
N ALA A 73 -9.85 9.72 -2.00
CA ALA A 73 -10.86 9.99 -0.99
C ALA A 73 -10.31 10.83 0.17
N TYR A 74 -9.11 10.49 0.68
CA TYR A 74 -8.46 11.27 1.73
C TYR A 74 -8.11 12.69 1.29
N PHE A 75 -7.57 12.84 0.08
CA PHE A 75 -7.23 14.15 -0.47
C PHE A 75 -8.48 15.01 -0.69
N ASP A 76 -9.56 14.41 -1.19
CA ASP A 76 -10.84 15.12 -1.40
C ASP A 76 -11.45 15.56 -0.07
N MET A 77 -11.42 14.72 0.95
CA MET A 77 -11.80 15.10 2.31
C MET A 77 -10.97 16.30 2.81
N VAL A 78 -9.64 16.23 2.72
CA VAL A 78 -8.76 17.32 3.16
C VAL A 78 -9.00 18.59 2.32
N ASN A 79 -9.19 18.43 1.02
CA ASN A 79 -9.44 19.53 0.08
C ASN A 79 -10.78 20.23 0.35
N ALA A 80 -11.82 19.49 0.74
CA ALA A 80 -13.11 20.06 1.13
C ALA A 80 -12.99 20.95 2.37
N HIS A 81 -12.01 20.69 3.23
CA HIS A 81 -11.70 21.49 4.42
C HIS A 81 -10.59 22.54 4.21
N GLY A 82 -10.30 22.92 2.95
CA GLY A 82 -9.36 24.00 2.63
C GLY A 82 -7.93 23.54 2.35
N GLY A 83 -7.66 22.25 2.30
CA GLY A 83 -6.35 21.68 1.98
C GLY A 83 -5.34 21.76 3.14
N VAL A 84 -4.06 21.82 2.80
CA VAL A 84 -2.97 21.95 3.76
C VAL A 84 -2.31 23.31 3.61
N TYR A 85 -2.40 24.15 4.62
CA TYR A 85 -1.94 25.54 4.58
C TYR A 85 -2.49 26.33 3.37
N GLY A 86 -3.78 26.11 3.04
CA GLY A 86 -4.47 26.75 1.92
C GLY A 86 -4.14 26.17 0.53
N ARG A 87 -3.34 25.11 0.45
CA ARG A 87 -3.03 24.41 -0.79
C ARG A 87 -3.86 23.15 -0.94
N LYS A 88 -4.43 22.95 -2.12
CA LYS A 88 -5.10 21.71 -2.48
C LYS A 88 -4.06 20.60 -2.74
N LEU A 89 -4.38 19.38 -2.37
CA LEU A 89 -3.63 18.19 -2.72
C LEU A 89 -4.13 17.70 -4.09
N ASP A 90 -3.22 17.45 -5.01
CA ASP A 90 -3.53 17.14 -6.40
C ASP A 90 -2.78 15.86 -6.81
N LEU A 91 -3.49 14.72 -6.88
CA LEU A 91 -2.96 13.46 -7.41
C LEU A 91 -3.02 13.49 -8.95
N ALA A 92 -2.12 14.26 -9.55
CA ALA A 92 -2.15 14.60 -10.96
C ALA A 92 -1.52 13.55 -11.88
N VAL A 93 -0.58 12.75 -11.36
CA VAL A 93 0.15 11.73 -12.13
C VAL A 93 -0.15 10.35 -11.53
N GLN A 94 -0.71 9.46 -12.34
CA GLN A 94 -1.06 8.11 -11.89
C GLN A 94 -0.45 7.11 -12.89
N GLU A 95 0.64 6.49 -12.48
CA GLU A 95 1.36 5.51 -13.29
C GLU A 95 0.85 4.09 -13.04
N ASN A 96 0.87 3.26 -14.07
CA ASN A 96 0.36 1.89 -14.04
C ASN A 96 1.41 0.92 -14.57
N ASP A 97 2.04 0.16 -13.69
CA ASP A 97 3.03 -0.83 -14.06
C ASP A 97 2.44 -2.14 -14.61
N ALA A 98 1.12 -2.34 -14.49
CA ALA A 98 0.40 -3.56 -14.88
C ALA A 98 1.01 -4.84 -14.27
N GLY A 99 1.65 -4.76 -13.12
CA GLY A 99 2.37 -5.86 -12.47
C GLY A 99 3.67 -6.25 -13.17
N ASN A 100 4.31 -5.31 -13.89
CA ASN A 100 5.55 -5.56 -14.63
C ASN A 100 6.73 -4.80 -14.01
N PRO A 101 7.78 -5.50 -13.52
CA PRO A 101 8.91 -4.87 -12.85
C PRO A 101 9.72 -3.91 -13.72
N THR A 102 9.77 -4.13 -15.05
CA THR A 102 10.49 -3.22 -15.97
C THR A 102 9.70 -1.92 -16.15
N THR A 103 8.39 -2.02 -16.25
CA THR A 103 7.48 -0.86 -16.33
C THR A 103 7.54 -0.07 -15.03
N ASP A 104 7.45 -0.72 -13.87
CA ASP A 104 7.57 -0.09 -12.55
C ASP A 104 8.83 0.80 -12.44
N ALA A 105 10.00 0.25 -12.82
CA ALA A 105 11.25 1.01 -12.81
C ALA A 105 11.25 2.20 -13.80
N ALA A 106 10.52 2.13 -14.90
CA ALA A 106 10.39 3.22 -15.87
C ALA A 106 9.44 4.30 -15.34
N GLU A 107 8.29 3.91 -14.82
CA GLU A 107 7.27 4.82 -14.28
C GLU A 107 7.78 5.59 -13.05
N ALA A 108 8.60 4.95 -12.20
CA ALA A 108 9.28 5.64 -11.10
C ALA A 108 10.17 6.80 -11.60
N ARG A 109 10.79 6.67 -12.77
CA ARG A 109 11.57 7.77 -13.40
C ARG A 109 10.68 8.85 -13.98
N THR A 110 9.54 8.46 -14.57
CA THR A 110 8.53 9.39 -15.08
C THR A 110 8.03 10.29 -13.96
N LEU A 111 7.64 9.74 -12.81
CA LEU A 111 7.21 10.51 -11.65
C LEU A 111 8.21 11.57 -11.21
N VAL A 112 9.52 11.25 -11.23
CA VAL A 112 10.58 12.22 -10.92
C VAL A 112 10.71 13.27 -12.00
N SER A 113 10.62 12.89 -13.29
CA SER A 113 10.70 13.83 -14.42
C SER A 113 9.50 14.78 -14.49
N ASP A 114 8.34 14.36 -14.00
CA ASP A 114 7.12 15.16 -13.90
C ASP A 114 7.12 16.11 -12.70
N HIS A 115 8.23 16.13 -11.96
CA HIS A 115 8.44 17.03 -10.84
C HIS A 115 7.36 16.95 -9.75
N VAL A 116 6.83 15.76 -9.47
CA VAL A 116 5.90 15.58 -8.33
C VAL A 116 6.61 15.85 -7.01
N PHE A 117 5.86 16.31 -6.01
CA PHE A 117 6.40 16.58 -4.67
C PHE A 117 6.69 15.31 -3.89
N ALA A 118 5.84 14.32 -4.06
CA ALA A 118 5.93 13.00 -3.42
C ALA A 118 5.24 11.95 -4.29
N VAL A 119 5.51 10.68 -4.05
CA VAL A 119 4.75 9.55 -4.58
C VAL A 119 3.88 9.01 -3.45
N VAL A 120 2.56 9.02 -3.62
CA VAL A 120 1.59 8.59 -2.60
C VAL A 120 0.64 7.57 -3.19
N GLY A 121 0.59 6.38 -2.61
CA GLY A 121 -0.17 5.25 -3.13
C GLY A 121 0.64 4.40 -4.11
N VAL A 122 1.79 3.88 -3.65
CA VAL A 122 2.49 2.82 -4.38
C VAL A 122 1.85 1.48 -4.05
N GLY A 123 1.22 0.86 -5.05
CA GLY A 123 0.56 -0.43 -4.94
C GLY A 123 1.05 -1.39 -6.02
N THR A 124 2.16 -2.07 -5.76
CA THR A 124 2.76 -3.03 -6.70
C THR A 124 3.47 -4.15 -5.95
N PRO A 125 3.42 -5.40 -6.45
CA PRO A 125 4.20 -6.50 -5.89
C PRO A 125 5.68 -6.44 -6.27
N PHE A 126 6.06 -5.59 -7.24
CA PHE A 126 7.41 -5.52 -7.82
C PHE A 126 7.95 -4.09 -7.79
N PHE A 127 8.19 -3.57 -6.60
CA PHE A 127 8.63 -2.17 -6.44
C PHE A 127 10.11 -1.97 -6.84
N THR A 128 10.42 -2.27 -8.09
CA THR A 128 11.80 -2.16 -8.65
C THR A 128 12.28 -0.71 -8.79
N GLY A 129 11.35 0.26 -8.80
CA GLY A 129 11.64 1.70 -8.76
C GLY A 129 12.10 2.21 -7.40
N ALA A 130 11.94 1.44 -6.33
CA ALA A 130 12.21 1.84 -4.94
C ALA A 130 13.60 2.44 -4.74
N GLN A 131 14.63 1.73 -5.19
CA GLN A 131 16.02 2.18 -5.04
C GLN A 131 16.27 3.52 -5.73
N TYR A 132 15.72 3.73 -6.92
CA TYR A 132 15.85 4.99 -7.64
C TYR A 132 15.16 6.13 -6.91
N LEU A 133 13.91 5.95 -6.47
CA LEU A 133 13.17 6.96 -5.71
C LEU A 133 13.89 7.32 -4.41
N ALA A 134 14.42 6.31 -3.70
CA ALA A 134 15.21 6.52 -2.49
C ALA A 134 16.51 7.30 -2.76
N GLN A 135 17.24 6.98 -3.83
CA GLN A 135 18.49 7.66 -4.22
C GLN A 135 18.28 9.14 -4.54
N VAL A 136 17.17 9.49 -5.19
CA VAL A 136 16.86 10.89 -5.49
C VAL A 136 16.20 11.63 -4.31
N GLY A 137 15.95 10.93 -3.21
CA GLY A 137 15.35 11.50 -2.00
C GLY A 137 13.84 11.78 -2.12
N MET A 138 13.13 11.07 -3.02
CA MET A 138 11.69 11.20 -3.22
C MET A 138 10.92 10.63 -2.03
N PRO A 139 10.10 11.42 -1.31
CA PRO A 139 9.20 10.88 -0.29
C PRO A 139 8.17 9.97 -0.94
N THR A 140 8.14 8.72 -0.54
CA THR A 140 7.33 7.69 -1.19
C THR A 140 6.53 6.90 -0.16
N PHE A 141 5.23 6.74 -0.41
CA PHE A 141 4.27 6.11 0.49
C PHE A 141 3.52 4.99 -0.24
N GLY A 142 3.38 3.82 0.37
CA GLY A 142 2.70 2.72 -0.31
C GLY A 142 2.49 1.46 0.52
N TYR A 143 2.16 0.40 -0.18
CA TYR A 143 1.94 -0.93 0.36
C TYR A 143 3.26 -1.70 0.45
N MET A 144 3.73 -1.94 1.67
CA MET A 144 5.05 -2.53 1.97
C MET A 144 5.04 -4.06 1.88
N VAL A 145 4.85 -4.62 0.68
CA VAL A 145 4.79 -6.08 0.46
C VAL A 145 6.13 -6.75 0.17
N SER A 146 7.20 -5.98 0.03
CA SER A 146 8.53 -6.52 -0.30
C SER A 146 9.64 -5.84 0.50
N SER A 147 10.81 -6.46 0.54
CA SER A 147 12.01 -5.90 1.20
C SER A 147 12.55 -4.64 0.55
N ASP A 148 12.04 -4.25 -0.63
CA ASP A 148 12.41 -2.98 -1.28
C ASP A 148 12.02 -1.76 -0.43
N TRP A 149 11.04 -1.92 0.46
CA TRP A 149 10.60 -0.88 1.40
C TRP A 149 11.52 -0.69 2.60
N ASP A 150 12.46 -1.60 2.83
CA ASP A 150 13.32 -1.59 4.01
C ASP A 150 14.53 -0.67 3.86
N ASN A 151 15.06 -0.25 5.01
CA ASN A 151 16.35 0.45 5.13
C ASN A 151 16.47 1.79 4.36
N SER A 152 15.35 2.41 3.97
CA SER A 152 15.35 3.74 3.35
C SER A 152 14.55 4.75 4.20
N PRO A 153 15.14 5.92 4.54
CA PRO A 153 14.43 6.93 5.32
C PRO A 153 13.39 7.72 4.51
N THR A 154 13.23 7.44 3.21
CA THR A 154 12.29 8.13 2.32
C THR A 154 11.13 7.25 1.85
N LEU A 155 11.15 5.96 2.19
CA LEU A 155 10.11 5.00 1.85
C LEU A 155 9.26 4.70 3.10
N PHE A 156 7.97 4.94 3.01
CA PHE A 156 7.03 4.88 4.12
C PHE A 156 5.90 3.90 3.80
N GLY A 157 5.96 2.70 4.35
CA GLY A 157 4.87 1.74 4.26
C GLY A 157 3.70 2.12 5.15
N ALA A 158 2.49 1.67 4.84
CA ALA A 158 1.30 2.00 5.62
C ALA A 158 1.42 1.63 7.11
N TYR A 159 2.08 0.52 7.42
CA TYR A 159 2.24 0.01 8.79
C TYR A 159 3.69 -0.04 9.27
N GLY A 160 4.58 0.67 8.61
CA GLY A 160 6.02 0.66 8.89
C GLY A 160 6.82 0.04 7.76
N SER A 161 7.95 -0.61 8.10
CA SER A 161 8.80 -1.34 7.17
C SER A 161 8.26 -2.76 6.94
N TYR A 162 8.60 -3.35 5.80
CA TYR A 162 8.27 -4.75 5.54
C TYR A 162 8.90 -5.67 6.58
N LEU A 163 8.11 -6.58 7.14
CA LEU A 163 8.58 -7.62 8.03
C LEU A 163 9.01 -8.81 7.19
N ASN A 164 10.31 -8.99 7.04
CA ASN A 164 10.89 -10.04 6.25
C ASN A 164 10.55 -11.44 6.81
N ASP A 165 10.60 -12.44 5.94
CA ASP A 165 10.49 -13.88 6.16
C ASP A 165 11.34 -14.44 7.32
N ALA A 166 12.54 -13.87 7.53
CA ALA A 166 13.41 -14.25 8.66
C ALA A 166 12.77 -13.95 10.03
N THR A 167 11.76 -13.08 10.06
CA THR A 167 10.96 -12.79 11.24
C THR A 167 9.65 -13.58 11.18
N ALA A 168 9.19 -14.10 12.29
CA ALA A 168 7.93 -14.82 12.34
C ALA A 168 6.76 -13.89 11.98
N GLN A 169 5.79 -14.44 11.28
CA GLN A 169 4.47 -13.84 11.14
C GLN A 169 3.69 -14.11 12.44
N TYR A 170 3.63 -13.14 13.33
CA TYR A 170 3.12 -13.32 14.70
C TYR A 170 1.61 -13.49 14.74
N ASP A 171 0.89 -12.89 13.84
CA ASP A 171 -0.55 -13.00 13.60
C ASP A 171 -0.96 -14.41 13.21
N VAL A 172 -0.23 -15.05 12.29
CA VAL A 172 -0.45 -16.44 11.86
C VAL A 172 -0.30 -17.40 13.04
N VAL A 173 0.74 -17.24 13.85
CA VAL A 173 0.95 -18.07 15.05
C VAL A 173 -0.16 -17.85 16.08
N TYR A 174 -0.59 -16.58 16.25
CA TYR A 174 -1.70 -16.28 17.15
C TYR A 174 -2.99 -16.96 16.69
N ALA A 175 -3.35 -16.79 15.41
CA ALA A 175 -4.56 -17.42 14.84
C ALA A 175 -4.54 -18.94 14.92
N ALA A 176 -3.42 -19.59 14.56
CA ALA A 176 -3.27 -21.03 14.64
C ALA A 176 -3.51 -21.57 16.06
N ARG A 177 -3.03 -20.85 17.10
CA ARG A 177 -3.27 -21.21 18.50
C ARG A 177 -4.72 -21.00 18.92
N GLN A 178 -5.38 -19.92 18.46
CA GLN A 178 -6.80 -19.68 18.76
C GLN A 178 -7.70 -20.74 18.12
N LEU A 179 -7.34 -21.20 16.93
CA LEU A 179 -8.02 -22.26 16.19
C LEU A 179 -7.65 -23.67 16.67
N HIS A 180 -6.71 -23.82 17.60
CA HIS A 180 -6.18 -25.10 18.08
C HIS A 180 -5.66 -25.98 16.93
N ALA A 181 -5.05 -25.36 15.90
CA ALA A 181 -4.56 -26.06 14.73
C ALA A 181 -3.49 -27.11 15.09
N THR A 182 -3.63 -28.30 14.54
CA THR A 182 -2.77 -29.45 14.81
C THR A 182 -1.97 -29.91 13.58
N SER A 183 -2.44 -29.60 12.39
CA SER A 183 -1.81 -29.93 11.11
C SER A 183 -1.99 -28.80 10.12
N VAL A 184 -0.93 -28.01 9.93
CA VAL A 184 -1.00 -26.77 9.13
C VAL A 184 -0.37 -27.00 7.77
N ALA A 185 -1.03 -26.48 6.72
CA ALA A 185 -0.46 -26.30 5.39
C ALA A 185 -0.12 -24.82 5.15
N VAL A 186 0.97 -24.56 4.45
CA VAL A 186 1.39 -23.20 4.07
C VAL A 186 1.70 -23.17 2.58
N VAL A 187 1.00 -22.32 1.82
CA VAL A 187 1.10 -22.24 0.35
C VAL A 187 1.27 -20.82 -0.12
N SER A 188 2.20 -20.60 -1.06
CA SER A 188 2.44 -19.30 -1.67
C SER A 188 2.74 -19.40 -3.16
N TYR A 189 2.66 -18.27 -3.86
CA TYR A 189 3.24 -18.17 -5.19
C TYR A 189 4.77 -18.29 -5.14
N GLY A 190 5.35 -18.77 -6.27
CA GLY A 190 6.80 -18.76 -6.49
C GLY A 190 7.40 -17.38 -6.77
N VAL A 191 6.76 -16.29 -6.34
CA VAL A 191 7.29 -14.91 -6.45
C VAL A 191 7.87 -14.47 -5.11
N PRO A 192 8.97 -13.69 -5.10
CA PRO A 192 9.76 -13.44 -3.89
C PRO A 192 8.94 -12.92 -2.70
N ALA A 193 8.07 -11.94 -2.89
CA ALA A 193 7.27 -11.36 -1.81
C ALA A 193 6.29 -12.37 -1.18
N SER A 194 5.61 -13.15 -2.02
CA SER A 194 4.66 -14.17 -1.59
C SER A 194 5.37 -15.34 -0.88
N ALA A 195 6.46 -15.84 -1.47
CA ALA A 195 7.26 -16.92 -0.89
C ALA A 195 7.82 -16.52 0.48
N ALA A 196 8.45 -15.34 0.58
CA ALA A 196 9.03 -14.85 1.82
C ALA A 196 7.99 -14.72 2.96
N ALA A 197 6.79 -14.22 2.68
CA ALA A 197 5.72 -14.10 3.67
C ALA A 197 5.29 -15.47 4.22
N CYS A 198 5.12 -16.46 3.35
CA CYS A 198 4.72 -17.80 3.75
C CYS A 198 5.85 -18.63 4.37
N GLU A 199 7.09 -18.49 3.92
CA GLU A 199 8.27 -19.05 4.58
C GLU A 199 8.41 -18.51 6.01
N GLY A 200 8.20 -17.20 6.22
CA GLY A 200 8.14 -16.58 7.53
C GLY A 200 7.01 -17.13 8.40
N SER A 201 5.84 -17.39 7.81
CA SER A 201 4.71 -18.01 8.50
C SER A 201 5.04 -19.43 8.94
N ALA A 202 5.57 -20.27 8.06
CA ALA A 202 5.98 -21.64 8.38
C ALA A 202 7.07 -21.67 9.47
N SER A 203 8.10 -20.83 9.33
CA SER A 203 9.17 -20.68 10.33
C SER A 203 8.62 -20.25 11.70
N GLY A 204 7.68 -19.30 11.72
CA GLY A 204 7.02 -18.83 12.93
C GLY A 204 6.25 -19.92 13.64
N LEU A 205 5.44 -20.66 12.90
CA LEU A 205 4.66 -21.79 13.41
C LEU A 205 5.54 -22.87 14.01
N GLN A 206 6.59 -23.29 13.28
CA GLN A 206 7.55 -24.29 13.73
C GLN A 206 8.26 -23.85 15.03
N ARG A 207 8.72 -22.60 15.11
CA ARG A 207 9.31 -22.03 16.34
C ARG A 207 8.31 -21.97 17.50
N ALA A 208 7.04 -21.80 17.21
CA ALA A 208 5.97 -21.77 18.20
C ALA A 208 5.49 -23.17 18.61
N GLY A 209 6.06 -24.24 18.04
CA GLY A 209 5.71 -25.64 18.30
C GLY A 209 4.44 -26.10 17.59
N VAL A 210 3.97 -25.38 16.57
CA VAL A 210 2.83 -25.78 15.72
C VAL A 210 3.35 -26.63 14.56
N HIS A 211 2.70 -27.76 14.29
CA HIS A 211 3.14 -28.70 13.27
C HIS A 211 2.73 -28.24 11.87
N VAL A 212 3.71 -27.88 11.03
CA VAL A 212 3.53 -27.64 9.60
C VAL A 212 3.73 -28.96 8.87
N SER A 213 2.66 -29.50 8.30
CA SER A 213 2.64 -30.83 7.68
C SER A 213 2.75 -30.79 6.15
N PHE A 214 2.48 -29.62 5.53
CA PHE A 214 2.57 -29.40 4.08
C PHE A 214 3.07 -28.01 3.77
N GLU A 215 3.97 -27.89 2.81
CA GLU A 215 4.50 -26.62 2.31
C GLU A 215 4.59 -26.68 0.78
N ASP A 216 4.10 -25.61 0.11
CA ASP A 216 4.41 -25.30 -1.29
C ASP A 216 4.62 -23.80 -1.45
N PHE A 217 5.85 -23.39 -1.67
CA PHE A 217 6.23 -21.97 -1.90
C PHE A 217 6.46 -21.66 -3.38
N ASN A 218 5.92 -22.47 -4.27
CA ASN A 218 6.15 -22.35 -5.71
C ASN A 218 4.89 -22.55 -6.55
N PHE A 219 3.72 -22.34 -5.95
CA PHE A 219 2.45 -22.42 -6.66
C PHE A 219 2.41 -21.38 -7.80
N GLY A 220 1.94 -21.77 -8.96
CA GLY A 220 1.81 -20.87 -10.11
C GLY A 220 0.56 -20.01 -10.01
N ILE A 221 0.66 -18.72 -10.35
CA ILE A 221 -0.50 -17.81 -10.43
C ILE A 221 -1.53 -18.38 -11.41
N GLY A 222 -2.79 -18.55 -10.98
CA GLY A 222 -3.84 -19.21 -11.75
C GLY A 222 -3.66 -20.73 -11.89
N GLY A 223 -2.82 -21.35 -11.07
CA GLY A 223 -2.49 -22.77 -11.10
C GLY A 223 -3.66 -23.68 -10.68
N ASN A 224 -3.43 -24.99 -10.79
CA ASN A 224 -4.39 -25.99 -10.34
C ASN A 224 -4.08 -26.42 -8.91
N PRO A 225 -4.93 -26.12 -7.89
CA PRO A 225 -4.68 -26.44 -6.49
C PRO A 225 -4.91 -27.92 -6.12
N VAL A 226 -5.52 -28.72 -7.00
CA VAL A 226 -5.95 -30.09 -6.68
C VAL A 226 -4.82 -30.99 -6.21
N PRO A 227 -3.61 -30.99 -6.83
CA PRO A 227 -2.50 -31.83 -6.38
C PRO A 227 -2.10 -31.53 -4.92
N ASP A 228 -2.07 -30.27 -4.52
CA ASP A 228 -1.70 -29.84 -3.17
C ASP A 228 -2.79 -30.21 -2.19
N VAL A 229 -4.05 -29.93 -2.52
CA VAL A 229 -5.21 -30.23 -1.65
C VAL A 229 -5.33 -31.74 -1.40
N VAL A 230 -5.05 -32.59 -2.38
CA VAL A 230 -5.02 -34.06 -2.18
C VAL A 230 -3.93 -34.46 -1.19
N GLN A 231 -2.75 -33.84 -1.27
CA GLN A 231 -1.67 -34.08 -0.31
C GLN A 231 -2.01 -33.54 1.10
N MET A 232 -2.65 -32.37 1.18
CA MET A 232 -3.12 -31.81 2.44
C MET A 232 -4.17 -32.71 3.09
N ALA A 233 -5.13 -33.24 2.31
CA ALA A 233 -6.13 -34.19 2.80
C ALA A 233 -5.50 -35.47 3.38
N ALA A 234 -4.48 -36.02 2.71
CA ALA A 234 -3.74 -37.20 3.19
C ALA A 234 -2.96 -36.92 4.49
N ARG A 235 -2.68 -35.65 4.81
CA ARG A 235 -2.00 -35.21 6.05
C ARG A 235 -2.97 -34.68 7.11
N HIS A 236 -4.27 -34.78 6.85
CA HIS A 236 -5.32 -34.31 7.77
C HIS A 236 -5.14 -32.83 8.16
N VAL A 237 -4.83 -31.98 7.18
CA VAL A 237 -4.67 -30.53 7.39
C VAL A 237 -5.97 -29.95 7.95
N ASP A 238 -5.86 -29.22 9.05
CA ASP A 238 -6.96 -28.54 9.73
C ASP A 238 -6.88 -26.99 9.62
N LEU A 239 -5.73 -26.46 9.14
CA LEU A 239 -5.55 -25.05 8.84
C LEU A 239 -4.69 -24.89 7.57
N LEU A 240 -5.22 -24.19 6.56
CA LEU A 240 -4.47 -23.74 5.39
C LEU A 240 -4.13 -22.26 5.53
N ILE A 241 -2.85 -21.93 5.37
CA ILE A 241 -2.35 -20.55 5.30
C ILE A 241 -1.91 -20.25 3.88
N THR A 242 -2.36 -19.12 3.32
CA THR A 242 -1.99 -18.73 1.95
C THR A 242 -1.48 -17.29 1.88
N CYS A 243 -0.40 -17.09 1.12
CA CYS A 243 0.12 -15.79 0.76
C CYS A 243 -0.14 -15.53 -0.73
N MET A 244 -1.43 -15.55 -1.12
CA MET A 244 -1.86 -15.52 -2.52
C MET A 244 -3.05 -14.57 -2.69
N GLU A 245 -3.38 -14.24 -3.94
CA GLU A 245 -4.53 -13.41 -4.29
C GLU A 245 -5.86 -14.13 -4.13
N GLY A 246 -6.95 -13.34 -3.98
CA GLY A 246 -8.28 -13.85 -3.69
C GLY A 246 -8.83 -14.87 -4.72
N SER A 247 -8.49 -14.74 -5.99
CA SER A 247 -8.92 -15.68 -7.04
C SER A 247 -8.38 -17.09 -6.83
N ASP A 248 -7.08 -17.21 -6.50
CA ASP A 248 -6.43 -18.51 -6.25
C ASP A 248 -6.80 -19.05 -4.87
N ASN A 249 -6.97 -18.18 -3.88
CA ASN A 249 -7.54 -18.54 -2.58
C ASN A 249 -8.93 -19.19 -2.72
N LEU A 250 -9.81 -18.63 -3.55
CA LEU A 250 -11.10 -19.23 -3.86
C LEU A 250 -10.98 -20.57 -4.62
N ALA A 251 -9.97 -20.71 -5.48
CA ALA A 251 -9.70 -21.99 -6.15
C ALA A 251 -9.29 -23.07 -5.14
N PHE A 252 -8.42 -22.76 -4.17
CA PHE A 252 -8.08 -23.64 -3.05
C PHE A 252 -9.31 -23.98 -2.20
N ALA A 253 -10.12 -23.01 -1.83
CA ALA A 253 -11.35 -23.25 -1.07
C ALA A 253 -12.29 -24.23 -1.79
N ARG A 254 -12.51 -24.08 -3.10
CA ARG A 254 -13.30 -25.02 -3.90
C ARG A 254 -12.70 -26.44 -3.86
N ALA A 255 -11.40 -26.56 -4.08
CA ALA A 255 -10.73 -27.85 -4.05
C ALA A 255 -10.79 -28.48 -2.65
N MET A 256 -10.60 -27.73 -1.57
CA MET A 256 -10.73 -28.20 -0.20
C MET A 256 -12.11 -28.78 0.08
N HIS A 257 -13.18 -28.09 -0.32
CA HIS A 257 -14.55 -28.62 -0.22
C HIS A 257 -14.73 -29.91 -1.01
N GLN A 258 -14.17 -29.98 -2.22
CA GLN A 258 -14.30 -31.16 -3.10
C GLN A 258 -13.55 -32.39 -2.58
N TYR A 259 -12.43 -32.19 -1.91
CA TYR A 259 -11.53 -33.26 -1.49
C TYR A 259 -11.52 -33.53 0.03
N GLY A 260 -12.60 -33.13 0.73
CA GLY A 260 -12.86 -33.52 2.10
C GLY A 260 -12.18 -32.65 3.18
N LEU A 261 -11.66 -31.48 2.82
CA LEU A 261 -11.13 -30.48 3.74
C LEU A 261 -12.06 -29.29 3.95
N GLY A 262 -13.35 -29.42 3.63
CA GLY A 262 -14.31 -28.31 3.76
C GLY A 262 -14.57 -27.83 5.19
N SER A 263 -14.13 -28.59 6.21
CA SER A 263 -14.18 -28.18 7.63
C SER A 263 -12.85 -27.63 8.15
N ALA A 264 -11.78 -27.66 7.37
CA ALA A 264 -10.52 -27.03 7.72
C ALA A 264 -10.64 -25.51 7.66
N HIS A 265 -10.01 -24.83 8.60
CA HIS A 265 -9.91 -23.38 8.54
C HIS A 265 -8.94 -22.93 7.43
N ALA A 266 -9.11 -21.71 6.97
CA ALA A 266 -8.13 -21.07 6.11
C ALA A 266 -7.78 -19.67 6.68
N PHE A 267 -6.52 -19.31 6.56
CA PHE A 267 -6.00 -17.99 6.90
C PHE A 267 -5.40 -17.37 5.64
N TRP A 268 -5.97 -16.30 5.17
CA TRP A 268 -5.56 -15.64 3.93
C TRP A 268 -4.84 -14.33 4.22
N PHE A 269 -3.70 -14.11 3.58
CA PHE A 269 -2.99 -12.83 3.65
C PHE A 269 -3.66 -11.75 2.82
N ASN A 270 -4.25 -12.11 1.67
CA ASN A 270 -5.03 -11.22 0.82
C ASN A 270 -6.43 -11.77 0.64
N GLY A 271 -7.42 -10.91 0.78
CA GLY A 271 -8.79 -11.33 0.62
C GLY A 271 -9.80 -10.61 1.51
N TYR A 272 -9.39 -9.54 2.21
CA TYR A 272 -10.30 -8.73 2.99
C TYR A 272 -11.14 -7.85 2.05
N SER A 273 -12.03 -8.51 1.32
CA SER A 273 -12.96 -7.89 0.37
C SER A 273 -14.37 -8.35 0.66
N ARG A 274 -15.26 -7.41 1.00
CA ARG A 274 -16.69 -7.69 1.22
C ARG A 274 -17.35 -8.32 0.00
N LYS A 275 -16.98 -7.86 -1.19
CA LYS A 275 -17.55 -8.39 -2.42
C LYS A 275 -17.19 -9.87 -2.59
N MET A 276 -15.96 -10.23 -2.34
CA MET A 276 -15.49 -11.62 -2.50
C MET A 276 -16.27 -12.58 -1.58
N VAL A 277 -16.45 -12.25 -0.31
CA VAL A 277 -17.17 -13.12 0.62
C VAL A 277 -18.69 -13.12 0.36
N ALA A 278 -19.26 -11.99 -0.03
CA ALA A 278 -20.67 -11.90 -0.38
C ALA A 278 -21.02 -12.71 -1.63
N ASP A 279 -20.15 -12.72 -2.63
CA ASP A 279 -20.33 -13.46 -3.87
C ASP A 279 -20.07 -14.98 -3.70
N ASN A 280 -19.32 -15.39 -2.67
CA ASN A 280 -18.88 -16.77 -2.45
C ASN A 280 -19.16 -17.27 -1.02
N PRO A 281 -20.35 -17.09 -0.43
CA PRO A 281 -20.59 -17.30 0.99
C PRO A 281 -20.32 -18.74 1.46
N SER A 282 -20.59 -19.74 0.62
CA SER A 282 -20.34 -21.14 0.96
C SER A 282 -18.89 -21.55 0.92
N LEU A 283 -18.07 -20.88 0.11
CA LEU A 283 -16.65 -21.18 -0.05
C LEU A 283 -15.78 -20.44 0.96
N THR A 284 -16.23 -19.29 1.44
CA THR A 284 -15.45 -18.41 2.31
C THR A 284 -15.81 -18.55 3.78
N ASN A 285 -16.84 -19.31 4.12
CA ASN A 285 -17.23 -19.48 5.53
C ASN A 285 -16.13 -20.11 6.37
N GLY A 286 -15.78 -19.50 7.50
CA GLY A 286 -14.71 -19.94 8.38
C GLY A 286 -13.30 -19.48 7.96
N ILE A 287 -13.18 -18.62 6.92
CA ILE A 287 -11.89 -18.04 6.52
C ILE A 287 -11.55 -16.90 7.46
N ILE A 288 -10.34 -16.97 8.02
CA ILE A 288 -9.77 -15.92 8.85
C ILE A 288 -8.91 -15.00 7.99
N TYR A 289 -9.10 -13.71 8.18
CA TYR A 289 -8.22 -12.67 7.69
C TYR A 289 -7.67 -11.87 8.88
N PHE A 290 -6.44 -11.42 8.79
CA PHE A 290 -5.83 -10.55 9.79
C PHE A 290 -5.70 -9.14 9.26
N ASP A 291 -5.61 -8.20 10.19
CA ASP A 291 -5.53 -6.79 9.86
C ASP A 291 -4.60 -6.06 10.82
N GLN A 292 -3.86 -5.11 10.31
CA GLN A 292 -3.03 -4.21 11.13
C GLN A 292 -3.77 -2.89 11.45
N HIS A 293 -5.04 -2.81 11.08
CA HIS A 293 -5.92 -1.69 11.38
C HIS A 293 -7.21 -2.17 12.07
N VAL A 294 -8.04 -1.22 12.50
CA VAL A 294 -9.38 -1.53 13.01
C VAL A 294 -10.21 -2.15 11.88
N PRO A 295 -10.76 -3.35 12.03
CA PRO A 295 -11.62 -3.94 11.00
C PRO A 295 -12.82 -3.06 10.67
N PHE A 296 -13.24 -3.04 9.42
CA PHE A 296 -14.42 -2.27 8.97
C PHE A 296 -15.69 -2.62 9.74
N GLU A 297 -15.86 -3.88 10.08
CA GLU A 297 -17.01 -4.40 10.83
C GLU A 297 -17.01 -4.05 12.31
N ALA A 298 -15.87 -3.59 12.85
CA ALA A 298 -15.78 -3.17 14.25
C ALA A 298 -16.71 -1.99 14.57
N VAL A 299 -17.04 -1.16 13.59
CA VAL A 299 -17.99 -0.05 13.74
C VAL A 299 -19.39 -0.56 14.07
N THR A 300 -19.81 -1.63 13.42
CA THR A 300 -21.13 -2.25 13.66
C THR A 300 -21.12 -3.18 14.87
N ALA A 301 -20.04 -3.95 15.06
CA ALA A 301 -19.91 -4.88 16.16
C ALA A 301 -19.76 -4.16 17.53
N PHE A 302 -19.13 -2.98 17.54
CA PHE A 302 -18.85 -2.20 18.75
C PHE A 302 -19.22 -0.73 18.56
N PRO A 303 -20.52 -0.37 18.52
CA PRO A 303 -21.00 0.97 18.20
C PRO A 303 -20.34 2.06 19.07
N GLY A 304 -19.85 3.11 18.40
CA GLY A 304 -19.23 4.26 19.06
C GLY A 304 -17.78 4.06 19.55
N LYS A 305 -17.24 2.84 19.49
CA LYS A 305 -15.90 2.57 19.98
C LYS A 305 -14.77 2.97 19.02
N TYR A 306 -15.02 2.90 17.72
CA TYR A 306 -14.03 3.15 16.65
C TYR A 306 -14.46 4.31 15.74
N PRO A 307 -14.50 5.56 16.24
CA PRO A 307 -15.00 6.69 15.46
C PRO A 307 -14.14 7.03 14.24
N ALA A 308 -12.82 6.77 14.28
CA ALA A 308 -11.94 6.98 13.14
C ALA A 308 -12.28 6.05 11.98
N MET A 309 -12.61 4.77 12.24
CA MET A 309 -13.06 3.84 11.23
C MET A 309 -14.44 4.22 10.68
N ALA A 310 -15.35 4.69 11.53
CA ALA A 310 -16.65 5.20 11.08
C ALA A 310 -16.48 6.38 10.11
N LEU A 311 -15.58 7.33 10.41
CA LEU A 311 -15.25 8.44 9.52
C LEU A 311 -14.65 7.96 8.19
N TYR A 312 -13.71 7.02 8.24
CA TYR A 312 -13.14 6.43 7.04
C TYR A 312 -14.21 5.86 6.11
N LEU A 313 -15.11 5.04 6.65
CA LEU A 313 -16.20 4.41 5.87
C LEU A 313 -17.16 5.46 5.29
N GLU A 314 -17.48 6.51 6.04
CA GLU A 314 -18.34 7.61 5.60
C GLU A 314 -17.69 8.36 4.42
N GLU A 315 -16.43 8.76 4.57
CA GLU A 315 -15.74 9.57 3.55
C GLU A 315 -15.39 8.75 2.30
N MET A 316 -15.03 7.45 2.43
CA MET A 316 -14.86 6.57 1.27
C MET A 316 -16.18 6.41 0.50
N THR A 317 -17.29 6.17 1.17
CA THR A 317 -18.61 6.08 0.53
C THR A 317 -18.99 7.37 -0.20
N LYS A 318 -18.58 8.52 0.32
CA LYS A 318 -18.89 9.84 -0.23
C LYS A 318 -18.05 10.18 -1.47
N TYR A 319 -16.75 9.89 -1.45
CA TYR A 319 -15.83 10.30 -2.49
C TYR A 319 -15.51 9.20 -3.51
N GLU A 320 -15.61 7.94 -3.11
CA GLU A 320 -15.44 6.77 -3.97
C GLU A 320 -16.69 5.85 -3.87
N PRO A 321 -17.86 6.29 -4.40
CA PRO A 321 -19.12 5.58 -4.19
C PRO A 321 -19.17 4.19 -4.84
N GLN A 322 -18.23 3.85 -5.72
CA GLN A 322 -18.11 2.51 -6.31
C GLN A 322 -17.21 1.58 -5.47
N TRP A 323 -16.55 2.12 -4.47
CA TRP A 323 -15.67 1.35 -3.61
C TRP A 323 -16.43 0.28 -2.82
N VAL A 324 -15.87 -0.91 -2.74
CA VAL A 324 -16.41 -2.03 -1.97
C VAL A 324 -15.37 -2.46 -0.96
N TYR A 325 -15.53 -2.09 0.26
CA TYR A 325 -14.66 -2.29 1.44
C TYR A 325 -13.49 -3.26 1.19
N ASP A 326 -12.31 -2.69 1.07
CA ASP A 326 -11.11 -3.33 0.61
C ASP A 326 -9.90 -2.79 1.39
N ASP A 327 -9.00 -3.68 1.80
CA ASP A 327 -7.80 -3.34 2.57
C ASP A 327 -6.81 -2.50 1.75
N VAL A 328 -6.73 -2.72 0.45
CA VAL A 328 -5.77 -2.01 -0.41
C VAL A 328 -6.10 -0.52 -0.51
N ALA A 329 -7.39 -0.19 -0.70
CA ALA A 329 -7.84 1.21 -0.66
C ALA A 329 -7.63 1.83 0.74
N PHE A 330 -7.82 1.05 1.80
CA PHE A 330 -7.52 1.51 3.16
C PHE A 330 -6.04 1.88 3.34
N GLN A 331 -5.12 1.10 2.81
CA GLN A 331 -3.69 1.43 2.85
C GLN A 331 -3.38 2.72 2.10
N GLY A 332 -4.05 2.98 0.98
CA GLY A 332 -3.98 4.27 0.28
C GLY A 332 -4.42 5.45 1.15
N TRP A 333 -5.52 5.28 1.89
CA TRP A 333 -5.97 6.29 2.87
C TRP A 333 -4.91 6.53 3.95
N VAL A 334 -4.30 5.49 4.51
CA VAL A 334 -3.24 5.60 5.52
C VAL A 334 -2.01 6.31 4.94
N ASN A 335 -1.60 6.00 3.72
CA ASN A 335 -0.50 6.68 3.03
C ASN A 335 -0.77 8.18 2.87
N ALA A 336 -1.98 8.54 2.45
CA ALA A 336 -2.40 9.93 2.33
C ALA A 336 -2.46 10.64 3.69
N ALA A 337 -2.95 9.95 4.72
CA ALA A 337 -2.98 10.48 6.09
C ALA A 337 -1.58 10.78 6.62
N GLN A 338 -0.63 9.87 6.39
CA GLN A 338 0.77 10.03 6.77
C GLN A 338 1.44 11.19 6.03
N PHE A 339 1.25 11.26 4.71
CA PHE A 339 1.72 12.37 3.89
C PHE A 339 1.21 13.72 4.42
N VAL A 340 -0.09 13.83 4.69
CA VAL A 340 -0.71 15.06 5.21
C VAL A 340 -0.23 15.41 6.61
N ALA A 341 -0.08 14.42 7.50
CA ALA A 341 0.49 14.62 8.84
C ALA A 341 1.92 15.19 8.74
N GLY A 342 2.74 14.58 7.88
CA GLY A 342 4.10 15.05 7.60
C GLY A 342 4.13 16.47 7.01
N LEU A 343 3.24 16.81 6.07
CA LEU A 343 3.12 18.17 5.53
C LEU A 343 2.77 19.19 6.61
N ARG A 344 1.83 18.88 7.48
CA ARG A 344 1.44 19.76 8.60
C ARG A 344 2.60 19.98 9.56
N ALA A 345 3.34 18.93 9.87
CA ALA A 345 4.51 19.00 10.74
C ALA A 345 5.70 19.74 10.08
N ALA A 346 5.88 19.61 8.77
CA ALA A 346 6.92 20.32 8.02
C ALA A 346 6.64 21.82 7.87
N GLY A 347 5.40 22.26 8.09
CA GLY A 347 5.00 23.67 8.07
C GLY A 347 4.61 24.22 6.67
N PRO A 348 4.32 25.53 6.58
CA PRO A 348 3.71 26.12 5.39
C PRO A 348 4.62 26.19 4.17
N ASN A 349 5.91 25.98 4.31
CA ASN A 349 6.89 25.98 3.23
C ASN A 349 7.61 24.62 3.15
N PRO A 350 6.91 23.54 2.84
CA PRO A 350 7.48 22.21 2.85
C PRO A 350 8.49 22.03 1.73
N THR A 351 9.54 21.28 2.01
CA THR A 351 10.44 20.68 1.05
C THR A 351 10.36 19.17 1.21
N GLN A 352 10.76 18.39 0.21
CA GLN A 352 10.85 16.93 0.33
C GLN A 352 11.67 16.52 1.57
N ARG A 353 12.80 17.19 1.80
CA ARG A 353 13.65 16.95 2.99
C ARG A 353 12.94 17.26 4.30
N SER A 354 12.22 18.40 4.41
CA SER A 354 11.51 18.73 5.64
C SER A 354 10.33 17.80 5.90
N LEU A 355 9.63 17.34 4.86
CA LEU A 355 8.58 16.33 4.95
C LEU A 355 9.15 15.01 5.51
N VAL A 356 10.21 14.49 4.89
CA VAL A 356 10.88 13.25 5.33
C VAL A 356 11.36 13.37 6.78
N ALA A 357 12.00 14.48 7.14
CA ALA A 357 12.46 14.71 8.52
C ALA A 357 11.31 14.76 9.53
N ALA A 358 10.20 15.39 9.17
CA ALA A 358 9.02 15.48 10.02
C ALA A 358 8.42 14.09 10.32
N ILE A 359 8.24 13.26 9.28
CA ILE A 359 7.71 11.90 9.47
C ILE A 359 8.69 11.05 10.27
N ASN A 360 9.97 11.10 9.96
CA ASN A 360 11.01 10.32 10.67
C ASN A 360 11.21 10.74 12.14
N SER A 361 10.63 11.83 12.58
CA SER A 361 10.59 12.23 14.00
C SER A 361 9.34 11.76 14.74
N GLU A 362 8.35 11.23 14.03
CA GLU A 362 7.08 10.80 14.62
C GLU A 362 7.24 9.47 15.37
N THR A 363 6.81 9.43 16.62
CA THR A 363 6.99 8.26 17.50
C THR A 363 5.74 7.41 17.69
N ALA A 364 4.57 7.89 17.24
CA ALA A 364 3.28 7.24 17.48
C ALA A 364 2.24 7.59 16.41
N PHE A 365 2.55 7.36 15.14
CA PHE A 365 1.60 7.53 14.06
C PHE A 365 0.50 6.46 14.11
N THR A 366 -0.77 6.87 14.18
CA THR A 366 -1.93 5.97 14.26
C THR A 366 -2.91 6.14 13.12
N ALA A 367 -2.59 6.90 12.09
CA ALA A 367 -3.52 7.32 11.03
C ALA A 367 -4.84 7.91 11.59
N GLY A 368 -4.73 8.72 12.65
CA GLY A 368 -5.90 9.33 13.31
C GLY A 368 -6.68 8.37 14.22
N GLY A 369 -6.12 7.24 14.63
CA GLY A 369 -6.76 6.25 15.48
C GLY A 369 -7.34 5.06 14.70
N LEU A 370 -6.84 4.83 13.49
CA LEU A 370 -7.23 3.68 12.66
C LEU A 370 -6.39 2.43 12.92
N MET A 371 -5.18 2.57 13.44
CA MET A 371 -4.21 1.49 13.59
C MET A 371 -3.36 1.64 14.86
N PRO A 372 -2.71 0.57 15.34
CA PRO A 372 -1.70 0.66 16.39
C PRO A 372 -0.58 1.63 16.03
N PRO A 373 0.07 2.27 17.02
CA PRO A 373 1.05 3.31 16.75
C PRO A 373 2.31 2.78 16.09
N VAL A 374 2.70 3.40 14.98
CA VAL A 374 3.99 3.20 14.30
C VAL A 374 5.00 4.25 14.78
N ASN A 375 6.17 3.79 15.18
CA ASN A 375 7.28 4.66 15.58
C ASN A 375 8.28 4.82 14.41
N TRP A 376 8.16 5.89 13.65
CA TRP A 376 8.97 6.15 12.46
C TRP A 376 10.44 6.42 12.76
N THR A 377 10.82 6.74 13.99
CA THR A 377 12.24 6.82 14.37
C THR A 377 12.95 5.46 14.30
N LYS A 378 12.21 4.35 14.16
CA LYS A 378 12.71 2.97 14.17
C LYS A 378 12.16 2.11 13.04
N ALA A 379 11.07 2.54 12.38
CA ALA A 379 10.29 1.70 11.49
C ALA A 379 10.93 1.45 10.10
N HIS A 380 12.04 2.10 9.76
CA HIS A 380 12.72 1.88 8.48
C HIS A 380 13.62 0.65 8.44
N THR A 381 13.82 -0.03 9.55
CA THR A 381 14.67 -1.21 9.62
C THR A 381 13.89 -2.41 10.14
N ILE A 382 14.16 -3.58 9.59
CA ILE A 382 13.60 -4.84 10.08
C ILE A 382 13.86 -5.00 11.58
N ALA A 383 15.09 -4.77 12.05
CA ALA A 383 15.44 -4.83 13.46
C ALA A 383 14.65 -3.85 14.34
N GLY A 384 14.28 -2.67 13.82
CA GLY A 384 13.42 -1.69 14.50
C GLY A 384 11.96 -2.15 14.53
N SER A 385 11.47 -2.68 13.43
CA SER A 385 10.09 -3.17 13.27
C SER A 385 9.82 -4.45 14.07
N THR A 386 10.81 -5.34 14.22
CA THR A 386 10.64 -6.66 14.86
C THR A 386 10.72 -6.68 16.38
N ARG A 387 10.84 -5.53 17.03
CA ARG A 387 10.96 -5.47 18.51
C ARG A 387 9.64 -5.66 19.26
N GLY A 388 8.51 -5.59 18.56
CA GLY A 388 7.18 -5.74 19.16
C GLY A 388 6.80 -4.63 20.16
N PRO A 389 5.61 -4.68 20.75
CA PRO A 389 4.59 -5.72 20.54
C PRO A 389 4.01 -5.70 19.13
N PHE A 390 3.63 -6.89 18.63
CA PHE A 390 2.98 -7.08 17.34
C PHE A 390 1.49 -7.20 17.59
N CYS A 391 0.71 -6.32 17.01
CA CYS A 391 -0.72 -6.22 17.26
C CYS A 391 -1.48 -6.39 15.95
N SER A 392 -2.36 -7.37 15.89
CA SER A 392 -3.26 -7.60 14.76
C SER A 392 -4.70 -7.73 15.23
N ALA A 393 -5.62 -7.29 14.42
CA ALA A 393 -7.04 -7.59 14.53
C ALA A 393 -7.37 -8.77 13.60
N PHE A 394 -8.49 -9.45 13.84
CA PHE A 394 -8.88 -10.59 13.06
C PHE A 394 -10.36 -10.53 12.73
N VAL A 395 -10.69 -10.93 11.53
CA VAL A 395 -12.07 -11.14 11.09
C VAL A 395 -12.24 -12.54 10.55
N GLU A 396 -13.45 -13.09 10.70
CA GLU A 396 -13.85 -14.36 10.12
C GLU A 396 -14.99 -14.15 9.15
N ALA A 397 -14.94 -14.81 8.01
CA ALA A 397 -16.03 -14.80 7.06
C ALA A 397 -17.14 -15.73 7.53
N GLU A 398 -18.33 -15.17 7.78
CA GLU A 398 -19.53 -15.87 8.20
C GLU A 398 -20.73 -15.50 7.31
N ASN A 399 -21.26 -16.48 6.57
CA ASN A 399 -22.47 -16.31 5.76
C ASN A 399 -22.40 -15.10 4.81
N GLY A 400 -21.26 -14.92 4.13
CA GLY A 400 -21.06 -13.85 3.13
C GLY A 400 -20.71 -12.47 3.71
N ARG A 401 -20.31 -12.39 4.96
CA ARG A 401 -19.82 -11.16 5.61
C ARG A 401 -18.68 -11.47 6.54
N TYR A 402 -17.86 -10.47 6.84
CA TYR A 402 -16.85 -10.59 7.90
C TYR A 402 -17.44 -10.20 9.26
N VAL A 403 -16.93 -10.84 10.32
CA VAL A 403 -17.20 -10.49 11.70
C VAL A 403 -15.88 -10.44 12.47
N PRO A 404 -15.67 -9.48 13.39
CA PRO A 404 -14.48 -9.45 14.23
C PRO A 404 -14.41 -10.68 15.14
N VAL A 405 -13.25 -11.37 15.14
CA VAL A 405 -13.00 -12.54 15.98
C VAL A 405 -11.77 -12.34 16.86
N PHE A 406 -11.53 -13.23 17.82
CA PHE A 406 -10.43 -13.18 18.79
C PHE A 406 -10.34 -11.85 19.55
N THR A 407 -11.48 -11.16 19.68
CA THR A 407 -11.57 -9.89 20.38
C THR A 407 -11.38 -10.04 21.87
N ARG A 408 -10.83 -9.01 22.52
CA ARG A 408 -10.66 -8.96 23.96
C ARG A 408 -11.89 -8.36 24.68
N PRO A 409 -12.01 -8.53 26.00
CA PRO A 409 -13.09 -7.92 26.78
C PRO A 409 -13.23 -6.42 26.52
N GLY A 410 -14.48 -5.95 26.45
CA GLY A 410 -14.79 -4.55 26.14
C GLY A 410 -14.73 -4.22 24.63
N GLY A 411 -14.64 -5.22 23.74
CA GLY A 411 -14.63 -5.03 22.29
C GLY A 411 -13.30 -4.50 21.76
N GLN A 412 -12.17 -4.75 22.45
CA GLN A 412 -10.85 -4.47 21.90
C GLN A 412 -10.53 -5.47 20.80
N VAL A 413 -10.36 -4.96 19.57
CA VAL A 413 -10.13 -5.82 18.38
C VAL A 413 -8.68 -6.28 18.24
N PHE A 414 -7.71 -5.55 18.79
CA PHE A 414 -6.31 -5.90 18.65
C PHE A 414 -5.86 -6.95 19.66
N ALA A 415 -5.32 -8.05 19.17
CA ALA A 415 -4.54 -9.00 19.90
C ALA A 415 -3.04 -8.70 19.71
N CYS A 416 -2.31 -8.52 20.81
CA CYS A 416 -0.90 -8.17 20.76
C CYS A 416 -0.05 -9.28 21.37
N VAL A 417 1.07 -9.62 20.72
CA VAL A 417 2.04 -10.60 21.20
C VAL A 417 3.46 -10.05 21.19
N ASN A 418 4.34 -10.62 22.00
CA ASN A 418 5.77 -10.33 21.96
C ASN A 418 6.52 -11.27 20.99
N SER A 419 7.83 -11.08 20.87
CA SER A 419 8.71 -11.90 20.02
C SER A 419 8.78 -13.39 20.39
N SER A 420 8.25 -13.78 21.56
CA SER A 420 8.11 -15.18 21.99
C SER A 420 6.67 -15.69 21.84
N PHE A 421 5.85 -15.02 21.04
CA PHE A 421 4.43 -15.33 20.79
C PHE A 421 3.56 -15.36 22.04
N GLN A 422 3.94 -14.64 23.11
CA GLN A 422 3.14 -14.55 24.33
C GLN A 422 2.24 -13.30 24.27
N PRO A 423 0.96 -13.40 24.68
CA PRO A 423 0.06 -12.27 24.76
C PRO A 423 0.63 -11.16 25.65
N VAL A 424 0.54 -9.93 25.18
CA VAL A 424 0.95 -8.70 25.91
C VAL A 424 -0.12 -7.63 25.83
N ALA A 425 0.00 -6.60 26.64
CA ALA A 425 -0.87 -5.43 26.56
C ALA A 425 -0.62 -4.66 25.24
N ALA A 426 -1.68 -4.10 24.69
CA ALA A 426 -1.58 -3.20 23.56
C ALA A 426 -0.76 -1.94 23.92
N PRO A 427 0.06 -1.41 23.01
CA PRO A 427 0.77 -0.15 23.22
C PRO A 427 -0.20 1.00 23.51
N PRO A 428 0.19 2.01 24.32
CA PRO A 428 -0.58 3.23 24.48
C PRO A 428 -0.84 3.89 23.11
N GLY A 429 -2.08 4.31 22.87
CA GLY A 429 -2.52 4.88 21.60
C GLY A 429 -3.06 3.85 20.60
N THR A 430 -3.03 2.55 20.91
CA THR A 430 -3.75 1.54 20.12
C THR A 430 -5.26 1.81 20.19
N PRO A 431 -5.97 1.84 19.05
CA PRO A 431 -7.40 2.12 19.02
C PRO A 431 -8.19 1.15 19.92
N GLY A 432 -9.06 1.69 20.75
CA GLY A 432 -9.91 0.90 21.65
C GLY A 432 -9.20 0.27 22.86
N ALA A 433 -7.91 0.53 23.08
CA ALA A 433 -7.16 0.08 24.25
C ALA A 433 -7.45 0.91 25.49
#